data_34b81ef376b14f651bdbd94d5fb57ab3
#
_entry.id   34b81ef376b14f651bdbd94d5fb57ab3
#
_cell.length_a   1.000
_cell.length_b   1.000
_cell.length_c   1.000
_cell.angle_alpha   90.00
_cell.angle_beta   90.00
_cell.angle_gamma   90.00
#
_symmetry.space_group_name_H-M   'P 1'
#
loop_
_entity.id
_entity.type
_entity.pdbx_description
1 polymer ?
#
loop_
_entity_poly.entity_id
_entity_poly.type
_entity_poly.pdbx_seq_one_letter_code
_entity_poly.pdbx_strand_id
1 'polypeptide(L)'
;MGHEEALRNVPLFAGLEPSDLQRLGRILVPRQYEAGEVIINEGDEAVGFFVLSSGKVRVVKDLGGNREQILATLTPGEFFGETALLDGYPRTASVQAVDKTECLALTRWDFISELKGSPTMTVEIVRALARRLRQTDATLSE
;
A
#
# COMPACT_ATOMS: atom_id res chain seq x y z
N MET A 1 12.06 -20.08 -1.73
CA MET A 1 10.81 -19.98 -2.25
C MET A 1 10.26 -18.69 -1.96
N GLY A 2 9.98 -17.99 -2.50
CA GLY A 2 9.53 -16.76 -2.14
C GLY A 2 8.31 -16.36 -2.83
N HIS A 3 8.06 -15.14 -2.75
CA HIS A 3 6.91 -14.54 -3.36
C HIS A 3 7.25 -13.98 -4.75
N GLU A 4 8.36 -14.45 -5.31
CA GLU A 4 8.89 -13.83 -6.53
C GLU A 4 7.92 -13.84 -7.70
N GLU A 5 7.25 -14.96 -7.94
CA GLU A 5 6.26 -15.02 -9.00
C GLU A 5 5.08 -14.12 -8.73
N ALA A 6 4.60 -14.12 -7.49
CA ALA A 6 3.51 -13.25 -7.08
C ALA A 6 3.92 -11.78 -7.21
N LEU A 7 5.15 -11.45 -6.86
CA LEU A 7 5.67 -10.08 -6.95
C LEU A 7 5.72 -9.58 -8.39
N ARG A 8 6.04 -10.45 -9.35
CA ARG A 8 6.10 -10.05 -10.75
C ARG A 8 4.74 -9.60 -11.28
N ASN A 9 3.67 -10.08 -10.68
CA ASN A 9 2.31 -9.69 -11.07
C ASN A 9 1.86 -8.38 -10.45
N VAL A 10 2.66 -7.80 -9.55
CA VAL A 10 2.38 -6.50 -8.94
C VAL A 10 3.00 -5.42 -9.83
N PRO A 11 2.19 -4.50 -10.37
CA PRO A 11 2.72 -3.46 -11.27
C PRO A 11 3.93 -2.70 -10.69
N LEU A 12 3.92 -2.46 -9.39
CA LEU A 12 5.01 -1.76 -8.71
C LEU A 12 6.36 -2.46 -8.88
N PHE A 13 6.34 -3.78 -8.94
CA PHE A 13 7.57 -4.60 -9.00
C PHE A 13 7.86 -5.18 -10.39
N ALA A 14 6.97 -4.98 -11.34
CA ALA A 14 7.04 -5.67 -12.64
C ALA A 14 8.31 -5.35 -13.42
N GLY A 15 8.88 -4.16 -13.25
CA GLY A 15 10.08 -3.74 -13.96
C GLY A 15 11.38 -4.01 -13.24
N LEU A 16 11.33 -4.67 -12.08
CA LEU A 16 12.54 -4.92 -11.28
C LEU A 16 13.33 -6.10 -11.82
N GLU A 17 14.65 -6.04 -11.64
CA GLU A 17 15.54 -7.14 -12.00
C GLU A 17 15.27 -8.35 -11.09
N PRO A 18 15.58 -9.58 -11.57
CA PRO A 18 15.37 -10.78 -10.75
C PRO A 18 16.04 -10.73 -9.39
N SER A 19 17.24 -10.15 -9.29
CA SER A 19 17.94 -10.03 -8.02
C SER A 19 17.20 -9.13 -7.03
N ASP A 20 16.55 -8.06 -7.53
CA ASP A 20 15.75 -7.17 -6.70
C ASP A 20 14.50 -7.88 -6.19
N LEU A 21 13.86 -8.67 -7.06
CA LEU A 21 12.68 -9.45 -6.66
C LEU A 21 13.02 -10.49 -5.61
N GLN A 22 14.18 -11.15 -5.74
CA GLN A 22 14.65 -12.11 -4.74
C GLN A 22 14.87 -11.44 -3.39
N ARG A 23 15.50 -10.27 -3.40
CA ARG A 23 15.75 -9.51 -2.17
C ARG A 23 14.43 -9.11 -1.51
N LEU A 24 13.50 -8.55 -2.28
CA LEU A 24 12.18 -8.16 -1.76
C LEU A 24 11.42 -9.36 -1.22
N GLY A 25 11.50 -10.51 -1.90
CA GLY A 25 10.86 -11.72 -1.44
C GLY A 25 11.34 -12.18 -0.07
N ARG A 26 12.58 -11.85 0.30
CA ARG A 26 13.12 -12.18 1.61
C ARG A 26 12.72 -11.22 2.71
N ILE A 27 12.48 -9.95 2.38
CA ILE A 27 12.18 -8.93 3.39
C ILE A 27 10.70 -8.62 3.51
N LEU A 28 9.89 -8.91 2.50
CA LEU A 28 8.44 -8.75 2.58
C LEU A 28 7.84 -9.78 3.54
N VAL A 29 6.99 -9.32 4.45
CA VAL A 29 6.36 -10.16 5.44
C VAL A 29 4.87 -10.33 5.11
N PRO A 30 4.40 -11.57 4.88
CA PRO A 30 2.96 -11.78 4.67
C PRO A 30 2.17 -11.48 5.94
N ARG A 31 1.04 -10.79 5.77
CA ARG A 31 0.12 -10.46 6.85
C ARG A 31 -1.28 -10.82 6.39
N GLN A 32 -2.03 -11.50 7.25
CA GLN A 32 -3.40 -11.90 6.95
C GLN A 32 -4.38 -11.18 7.84
N TYR A 33 -5.53 -10.81 7.27
CA TYR A 33 -6.57 -10.06 7.95
C TYR A 33 -7.92 -10.67 7.60
N GLU A 34 -8.79 -10.77 8.62
CA GLU A 34 -10.16 -11.20 8.39
C GLU A 34 -11.01 -10.03 7.93
N ALA A 35 -12.14 -10.32 7.30
CA ALA A 35 -13.09 -9.28 6.89
C ALA A 35 -13.46 -8.41 8.09
N GLY A 36 -13.38 -7.11 7.92
CA GLY A 36 -13.68 -6.13 8.98
C GLY A 36 -12.50 -5.70 9.81
N GLU A 37 -11.36 -6.42 9.75
CA GLU A 37 -10.18 -6.00 10.52
C GLU A 37 -9.60 -4.71 10.00
N VAL A 38 -9.13 -3.87 10.91
CA VAL A 38 -8.48 -2.60 10.57
C VAL A 38 -6.98 -2.84 10.48
N ILE A 39 -6.41 -2.55 9.32
CA ILE A 39 -4.98 -2.75 9.06
C ILE A 39 -4.19 -1.52 9.48
N ILE A 40 -4.73 -0.35 9.20
CA ILE A 40 -4.13 0.95 9.53
C ILE A 40 -5.21 1.78 10.19
N ASN A 41 -4.86 2.45 11.29
CA ASN A 41 -5.76 3.36 11.99
C ASN A 41 -5.40 4.81 11.70
N GLU A 42 -6.40 5.62 11.40
CA GLU A 42 -6.25 7.06 11.23
C GLU A 42 -5.63 7.65 12.50
N GLY A 43 -4.68 8.54 12.34
CA GLY A 43 -4.00 9.21 13.45
C GLY A 43 -2.75 8.50 13.96
N ASP A 44 -2.56 7.24 13.60
CA ASP A 44 -1.38 6.49 14.05
C ASP A 44 -0.14 6.87 13.26
N GLU A 45 1.03 6.62 13.86
CA GLU A 45 2.30 6.77 13.17
C GLU A 45 2.45 5.71 12.09
N ALA A 46 3.15 6.08 11.02
CA ALA A 46 3.41 5.15 9.92
C ALA A 46 4.55 4.21 10.29
N VAL A 47 4.27 2.92 10.36
CA VAL A 47 5.26 1.91 10.68
C VAL A 47 5.51 0.92 9.53
N GLY A 48 4.70 0.92 8.50
CA GLY A 48 4.84 -0.02 7.41
C GLY A 48 4.17 0.41 6.12
N PHE A 49 4.61 -0.24 5.06
CA PHE A 49 4.11 -0.13 3.71
C PHE A 49 3.52 -1.48 3.32
N PHE A 50 2.41 -1.48 2.59
CA PHE A 50 1.68 -2.70 2.29
C PHE A 50 1.38 -2.82 0.80
N VAL A 51 1.55 -4.03 0.28
CA VAL A 51 1.09 -4.39 -1.06
C VAL A 51 -0.02 -5.41 -0.90
N LEU A 52 -1.15 -5.17 -1.54
CA LEU A 52 -2.31 -6.07 -1.46
C LEU A 52 -2.09 -7.25 -2.40
N SER A 53 -1.98 -8.46 -1.85
CA SER A 53 -1.77 -9.66 -2.66
C SER A 53 -3.07 -10.41 -2.94
N SER A 54 -4.01 -10.41 -2.00
CA SER A 54 -5.34 -11.01 -2.21
C SER A 54 -6.37 -10.32 -1.34
N GLY A 55 -7.62 -10.40 -1.74
CA GLY A 55 -8.72 -9.80 -1.00
C GLY A 55 -9.02 -8.39 -1.47
N LYS A 56 -9.54 -7.57 -0.56
CA LYS A 56 -9.97 -6.21 -0.86
C LYS A 56 -9.92 -5.37 0.40
N VAL A 57 -9.45 -4.13 0.28
CA VAL A 57 -9.44 -3.19 1.40
C VAL A 57 -10.12 -1.90 1.00
N ARG A 58 -10.62 -1.18 1.98
CA ARG A 58 -11.17 0.17 1.76
C ARG A 58 -10.41 1.18 2.60
N VAL A 59 -10.20 2.35 2.04
CA VAL A 59 -9.59 3.49 2.72
C VAL A 59 -10.72 4.37 3.23
N VAL A 60 -10.78 4.60 4.53
CA VAL A 60 -11.93 5.22 5.16
C VAL A 60 -11.50 6.36 6.06
N LYS A 61 -12.14 7.51 5.88
CA LYS A 61 -11.98 8.66 6.76
C LYS A 61 -13.05 8.58 7.84
N ASP A 62 -12.64 8.83 9.10
CA ASP A 62 -13.55 8.82 10.25
C ASP A 62 -14.32 7.49 10.37
N LEU A 63 -13.59 6.37 10.30
CA LEU A 63 -14.17 5.03 10.38
C LEU A 63 -14.94 4.86 11.70
N GLY A 64 -16.21 4.48 11.57
CA GLY A 64 -17.08 4.30 12.73
C GLY A 64 -17.64 5.60 13.31
N GLY A 65 -17.25 6.75 12.77
CA GLY A 65 -17.70 8.04 13.24
C GLY A 65 -18.90 8.59 12.46
N ASN A 66 -19.33 9.79 12.84
CA ASN A 66 -20.50 10.44 12.24
C ASN A 66 -20.26 10.91 10.80
N ARG A 67 -19.01 11.03 10.41
CA ARG A 67 -18.62 11.52 9.08
C ARG A 67 -17.84 10.48 8.30
N GLU A 68 -18.13 9.22 8.53
CA GLU A 68 -17.45 8.13 7.86
C GLU A 68 -17.60 8.30 6.34
N GLN A 69 -16.45 8.23 5.66
CA GLN A 69 -16.41 8.40 4.21
C GLN A 69 -15.41 7.41 3.62
N ILE A 70 -15.86 6.62 2.66
CA ILE A 70 -14.97 5.72 1.93
C ILE A 70 -14.27 6.54 0.86
N LEU A 71 -12.95 6.63 0.95
CA LEU A 71 -12.14 7.42 0.02
C LEU A 71 -11.73 6.60 -1.20
N ALA A 72 -11.51 5.30 -1.01
CA ALA A 72 -11.06 4.42 -2.08
C ALA A 72 -11.28 2.97 -1.69
N THR A 73 -11.38 2.11 -2.69
CA THR A 73 -11.34 0.66 -2.53
C THR A 73 -10.17 0.15 -3.35
N LEU A 74 -9.31 -0.66 -2.72
CA LEU A 74 -8.12 -1.19 -3.36
C LEU A 74 -8.25 -2.68 -3.60
N THR A 75 -7.68 -3.14 -4.71
CA THR A 75 -7.73 -4.52 -5.15
C THR A 75 -6.32 -5.07 -5.31
N PRO A 76 -6.15 -6.40 -5.49
CA PRO A 76 -4.82 -7.00 -5.58
C PRO A 76 -3.92 -6.32 -6.60
N GLY A 77 -2.66 -6.15 -6.25
CA GLY A 77 -1.66 -5.43 -7.04
C GLY A 77 -1.48 -3.99 -6.64
N GLU A 78 -2.41 -3.41 -5.89
CA GLU A 78 -2.29 -2.05 -5.42
C GLU A 78 -1.57 -1.99 -4.08
N PHE A 79 -1.05 -0.82 -3.74
CA PHE A 79 -0.34 -0.61 -2.49
C PHE A 79 -0.98 0.49 -1.66
N PHE A 80 -0.69 0.49 -0.37
CA PHE A 80 -1.17 1.53 0.54
C PHE A 80 -0.19 1.72 1.70
N GLY A 81 -0.36 2.82 2.43
CA GLY A 81 0.46 3.12 3.59
C GLY A 81 1.69 3.97 3.27
N GLU A 82 1.93 4.32 2.00
CA GLU A 82 3.12 5.04 1.55
C GLU A 82 3.13 6.52 1.95
N THR A 83 1.96 7.16 1.96
CA THR A 83 1.90 8.61 2.14
C THR A 83 2.51 9.06 3.46
N ALA A 84 2.09 8.47 4.57
CA ALA A 84 2.60 8.84 5.88
C ALA A 84 4.08 8.47 6.06
N LEU A 85 4.56 7.43 5.36
CA LEU A 85 5.98 7.09 5.37
C LEU A 85 6.81 8.12 4.63
N LEU A 86 6.26 8.68 3.56
CA LEU A 86 6.97 9.63 2.72
C LEU A 86 7.01 11.03 3.31
N ASP A 87 5.91 11.50 3.88
CA ASP A 87 5.84 12.88 4.37
C ASP A 87 6.03 13.02 5.89
N GLY A 88 6.01 11.91 6.63
CA GLY A 88 6.24 11.93 8.06
C GLY A 88 5.06 12.37 8.92
N TYR A 89 3.92 12.65 8.29
CA TYR A 89 2.71 12.99 9.04
C TYR A 89 1.97 11.75 9.49
N PRO A 90 1.12 11.84 10.54
CA PRO A 90 0.29 10.72 10.96
C PRO A 90 -0.66 10.25 9.85
N ARG A 91 -1.14 9.04 9.98
CA ARG A 91 -2.10 8.45 9.04
C ARG A 91 -3.35 9.34 8.94
N THR A 92 -3.75 9.67 7.71
CA THR A 92 -4.89 10.56 7.47
C THR A 92 -6.20 9.82 7.29
N ALA A 93 -6.16 8.50 7.18
CA ALA A 93 -7.34 7.66 7.03
C ALA A 93 -7.04 6.27 7.57
N SER A 94 -8.08 5.49 7.81
CA SER A 94 -7.96 4.09 8.20
C SER A 94 -8.02 3.22 6.95
N VAL A 95 -7.42 2.03 7.03
CA VAL A 95 -7.53 1.00 5.98
C VAL A 95 -8.10 -0.25 6.62
N GLN A 96 -9.22 -0.72 6.09
CA GLN A 96 -9.97 -1.84 6.64
C GLN A 96 -10.16 -2.93 5.59
N ALA A 97 -9.96 -4.18 6.00
CA ALA A 97 -10.22 -5.32 5.12
C ALA A 97 -11.73 -5.45 4.89
N VAL A 98 -12.13 -5.54 3.64
CA VAL A 98 -13.52 -5.79 3.23
C VAL A 98 -13.79 -7.29 3.24
N ASP A 99 -12.87 -8.04 2.65
CA ASP A 99 -12.88 -9.49 2.58
C ASP A 99 -11.69 -10.04 3.33
N LYS A 100 -11.59 -11.36 3.45
CA LYS A 100 -10.35 -11.98 3.92
C LYS A 100 -9.22 -11.54 3.00
N THR A 101 -8.17 -10.98 3.58
CA THR A 101 -7.15 -10.24 2.85
C THR A 101 -5.76 -10.70 3.24
N GLU A 102 -4.87 -10.77 2.25
CA GLU A 102 -3.45 -10.95 2.49
C GLU A 102 -2.69 -9.76 1.91
N CYS A 103 -1.77 -9.21 2.72
CA CYS A 103 -0.87 -8.16 2.30
C CYS A 103 0.58 -8.61 2.47
N LEU A 104 1.46 -8.03 1.68
CA LEU A 104 2.90 -8.17 1.86
C LEU A 104 3.40 -6.86 2.43
N ALA A 105 4.03 -6.91 3.59
CA ALA A 105 4.41 -5.71 4.33
C ALA A 105 5.91 -5.49 4.34
N LEU A 106 6.31 -4.23 4.21
CA LEU A 106 7.68 -3.78 4.44
C LEU A 106 7.68 -2.88 5.67
N THR A 107 8.73 -2.98 6.48
CA THR A 107 8.94 -2.00 7.55
C THR A 107 9.22 -0.63 6.92
N ARG A 108 9.04 0.42 7.71
CA ARG A 108 9.39 1.78 7.30
C ARG A 108 10.84 1.86 6.78
N TRP A 109 11.77 1.24 7.50
CA TRP A 109 13.19 1.28 7.15
C TRP A 109 13.47 0.59 5.82
N ASP A 110 12.88 -0.59 5.63
CA ASP A 110 13.06 -1.35 4.39
C ASP A 110 12.42 -0.63 3.20
N PHE A 111 11.26 -0.02 3.41
CA PHE A 111 10.59 0.74 2.35
C PHE A 111 11.47 1.91 1.88
N ILE A 112 11.96 2.71 2.83
CA ILE A 112 12.80 3.87 2.49
C ILE A 112 14.11 3.42 1.83
N SER A 113 14.71 2.35 2.34
CA SER A 113 15.94 1.79 1.77
C SER A 113 15.71 1.34 0.32
N GLU A 114 14.58 0.69 0.05
CA GLU A 114 14.25 0.26 -1.31
C GLU A 114 14.04 1.44 -2.25
N LEU A 115 13.41 2.50 -1.80
CA LEU A 115 13.23 3.70 -2.62
C LEU A 115 14.57 4.32 -2.99
N LYS A 116 15.50 4.37 -2.04
CA LYS A 116 16.83 4.92 -2.29
C LYS A 116 17.66 4.06 -3.22
N GLY A 117 17.47 2.76 -3.17
CA GLY A 117 18.26 1.80 -3.95
C GLY A 117 17.65 1.39 -5.27
N SER A 118 16.39 1.71 -5.52
CA SER A 118 15.68 1.27 -6.73
C SER A 118 14.95 2.42 -7.40
N PRO A 119 15.61 3.09 -8.37
CA PRO A 119 14.92 4.13 -9.15
C PRO A 119 13.67 3.63 -9.84
N THR A 120 13.68 2.38 -10.31
CA THR A 120 12.51 1.78 -10.98
C THR A 120 11.30 1.75 -10.06
N MET A 121 11.47 1.25 -8.85
CA MET A 121 10.39 1.19 -7.88
C MET A 121 9.90 2.59 -7.49
N THR A 122 10.84 3.51 -7.30
CA THR A 122 10.51 4.89 -6.92
C THR A 122 9.68 5.58 -8.00
N VAL A 123 10.06 5.41 -9.27
CA VAL A 123 9.31 5.98 -10.39
C VAL A 123 7.90 5.40 -10.45
N GLU A 124 7.75 4.10 -10.23
CA GLU A 124 6.43 3.47 -10.24
C GLU A 124 5.53 4.00 -9.11
N ILE A 125 6.09 4.24 -7.94
CA ILE A 125 5.35 4.85 -6.82
C ILE A 125 4.91 6.27 -7.20
N VAL A 126 5.82 7.06 -7.75
CA VAL A 126 5.51 8.43 -8.17
C VAL A 126 4.38 8.43 -9.20
N ARG A 127 4.44 7.52 -10.17
CA ARG A 127 3.39 7.40 -11.20
C ARG A 127 2.04 7.03 -10.58
N ALA A 128 2.04 6.10 -9.65
CA ALA A 128 0.81 5.69 -8.97
C ALA A 128 0.20 6.84 -8.17
N LEU A 129 1.03 7.59 -7.47
CA LEU A 129 0.57 8.75 -6.70
C LEU A 129 0.03 9.84 -7.62
N ALA A 130 0.66 10.06 -8.75
CA ALA A 130 0.17 11.01 -9.74
C ALA A 130 -1.21 10.61 -10.27
N ARG A 131 -1.41 9.33 -10.57
CA ARG A 131 -2.72 8.82 -11.01
C ARG A 131 -3.79 9.01 -9.94
N ARG A 132 -3.45 8.70 -8.67
CA ARG A 132 -4.37 8.87 -7.55
C ARG A 132 -4.75 10.33 -7.36
N LEU A 133 -3.79 11.24 -7.51
CA LEU A 133 -4.03 12.68 -7.42
C LEU A 133 -4.97 13.15 -8.52
N ARG A 134 -4.78 12.69 -9.75
CA ARG A 134 -5.67 13.03 -10.87
C ARG A 134 -7.10 12.56 -10.63
N GLN A 135 -7.27 11.36 -10.07
CA GLN A 135 -8.59 10.83 -9.74
C GLN A 135 -9.29 11.71 -8.70
N THR A 136 -8.54 12.15 -7.70
CA THR A 136 -9.05 13.05 -6.66
C THR A 136 -9.45 14.40 -7.27
N ASP A 137 -8.59 14.98 -8.12
CA ASP A 137 -8.87 16.24 -8.80
C ASP A 137 -10.12 16.14 -9.67
N ALA A 138 -10.26 15.06 -10.42
CA ALA A 138 -11.42 14.83 -11.26
C ALA A 138 -12.70 14.77 -10.44
N THR A 139 -12.65 14.09 -9.28
CA THR A 139 -13.79 14.00 -8.37
C THR A 139 -14.15 15.37 -7.82
N LEU A 140 -13.16 16.18 -7.45
CA LEU A 140 -13.40 17.52 -6.93
C LEU A 140 -13.92 18.48 -7.99
N SER A 141 -13.58 18.24 -9.26
CA SER A 141 -14.01 19.10 -10.37
C SER A 141 -15.46 18.87 -10.76
N GLU A 142 -16.01 17.75 -10.36
CA GLU A 142 -17.41 17.44 -10.63
C GLU A 142 -18.32 18.13 -9.61
#